data_351ade6dd8b16eb8916c8f6e92e72679
#
_entry.id   351ade6dd8b16eb8916c8f6e92e72679
#
_cell.length_a   1.000
_cell.length_b   1.000
_cell.length_c   1.000
_cell.angle_alpha   90.00
_cell.angle_beta   90.00
_cell.angle_gamma   90.00
#
_symmetry.space_group_name_H-M   'P 1'
#
loop_
_entity.id
_entity.type
_entity.pdbx_description
1 polymer ?
#
loop_
_entity_poly.entity_id
_entity_poly.type
_entity_poly.pdbx_seq_one_letter_code
_entity_poly.pdbx_strand_id
1 'polypeptide(L)'
;MRIGLVSYQCKNRNIAFNMKQIELAMQRSAGKADLLCFGEAFLQGFDALCWDYEADKTIARELLSDTISQLRIWTIQYGISLIVGYIEKFEEKLYSSCVVLSNGEILYNYRRISKGWKEFSITDSHYCEGNQTSAFRFHGKEMTLALCGDLWEFPDRFKADQLLIWPVYVNYTVEEWDQGALDDYAAQAALAADDVLMINPIDREPVNHGGSFYFHKGQPVAKIPFDKEGILIVEIS
;
A
#
# COMPACT_ATOMS: atom_id res chain seq x y z
N MET A 1 -13.95 -9.92 -10.28
CA MET A 1 -12.51 -9.68 -10.08
C MET A 1 -12.16 -9.98 -8.63
N ARG A 2 -11.09 -10.78 -8.42
CA ARG A 2 -10.67 -11.23 -7.07
C ARG A 2 -9.42 -10.46 -6.63
N ILE A 3 -9.53 -9.71 -5.55
CA ILE A 3 -8.44 -8.89 -5.02
C ILE A 3 -8.01 -9.45 -3.66
N GLY A 4 -6.72 -9.70 -3.48
CA GLY A 4 -6.14 -10.12 -2.21
C GLY A 4 -5.50 -8.96 -1.46
N LEU A 5 -5.97 -8.69 -0.25
CA LEU A 5 -5.34 -7.77 0.70
C LEU A 5 -4.32 -8.56 1.50
N VAL A 6 -3.06 -8.14 1.50
CA VAL A 6 -1.96 -8.89 2.11
C VAL A 6 -1.50 -8.22 3.40
N SER A 7 -1.77 -8.86 4.53
CA SER A 7 -1.21 -8.49 5.84
C SER A 7 -0.09 -9.46 6.21
N TYR A 8 1.06 -9.33 5.56
CA TYR A 8 2.27 -10.07 5.87
C TYR A 8 3.26 -9.19 6.60
N GLN A 9 4.19 -9.81 7.31
CA GLN A 9 5.28 -9.09 7.94
C GLN A 9 6.16 -8.41 6.90
N CYS A 10 6.42 -7.12 7.09
CA CYS A 10 7.56 -6.44 6.47
C CYS A 10 8.67 -6.20 7.50
N LYS A 11 9.87 -5.90 7.03
CA LYS A 11 11.03 -5.53 7.85
C LYS A 11 11.68 -4.28 7.32
N ASN A 12 11.92 -3.33 8.20
CA ASN A 12 12.60 -2.08 7.86
C ASN A 12 14.01 -2.35 7.32
N ARG A 13 14.36 -1.69 6.22
CA ARG A 13 15.65 -1.78 5.51
C ARG A 13 16.00 -3.20 4.99
N ASN A 14 15.06 -4.14 4.95
CA ASN A 14 15.30 -5.51 4.50
C ASN A 14 14.48 -5.88 3.26
N ILE A 15 14.82 -5.24 2.13
CA ILE A 15 14.14 -5.45 0.85
C ILE A 15 14.15 -6.93 0.44
N ALA A 16 15.24 -7.66 0.69
CA ALA A 16 15.33 -9.07 0.32
C ALA A 16 14.30 -9.93 1.08
N PHE A 17 14.07 -9.65 2.36
CA PHE A 17 13.00 -10.29 3.13
C PHE A 17 11.62 -9.92 2.60
N ASN A 18 11.38 -8.61 2.38
CA ASN A 18 10.09 -8.11 1.92
C ASN A 18 9.72 -8.64 0.53
N MET A 19 10.69 -8.73 -0.38
CA MET A 19 10.52 -9.38 -1.68
C MET A 19 10.11 -10.86 -1.54
N LYS A 20 10.72 -11.61 -0.62
CA LYS A 20 10.30 -13.00 -0.35
C LYS A 20 8.86 -13.09 0.16
N GLN A 21 8.41 -12.12 0.96
CA GLN A 21 7.03 -12.08 1.42
C GLN A 21 6.06 -11.81 0.26
N ILE A 22 6.42 -10.91 -0.66
CA ILE A 22 5.63 -10.65 -1.88
C ILE A 22 5.54 -11.92 -2.73
N GLU A 23 6.67 -12.56 -3.00
CA GLU A 23 6.70 -13.81 -3.79
C GLU A 23 5.87 -14.92 -3.14
N LEU A 24 5.99 -15.12 -1.82
CA LEU A 24 5.22 -16.09 -1.07
C LEU A 24 3.70 -15.83 -1.17
N ALA A 25 3.28 -14.55 -1.10
CA ALA A 25 1.89 -14.18 -1.28
C ALA A 25 1.40 -14.53 -2.69
N MET A 26 2.19 -14.26 -3.71
CA MET A 26 1.86 -14.61 -5.11
C MET A 26 1.74 -16.12 -5.29
N GLN A 27 2.69 -16.90 -4.78
CA GLN A 27 2.65 -18.38 -4.82
C GLN A 27 1.39 -18.94 -4.17
N ARG A 28 1.01 -18.42 -3.00
CA ARG A 28 -0.19 -18.87 -2.26
C ARG A 28 -1.51 -18.47 -2.92
N SER A 29 -1.49 -17.42 -3.73
CA SER A 29 -2.67 -16.83 -4.37
C SER A 29 -2.81 -17.21 -5.85
N ALA A 30 -1.88 -17.97 -6.42
CA ALA A 30 -1.92 -18.39 -7.81
C ALA A 30 -3.25 -19.09 -8.13
N GLY A 31 -3.94 -18.63 -9.16
CA GLY A 31 -5.28 -19.10 -9.56
C GLY A 31 -6.44 -18.70 -8.63
N LYS A 32 -6.16 -17.99 -7.52
CA LYS A 32 -7.17 -17.56 -6.54
C LYS A 32 -7.43 -16.06 -6.57
N ALA A 33 -6.43 -15.24 -6.90
CA ALA A 33 -6.54 -13.79 -6.98
C ALA A 33 -6.06 -13.29 -8.34
N ASP A 34 -6.64 -12.19 -8.80
CA ASP A 34 -6.26 -11.50 -10.03
C ASP A 34 -5.29 -10.33 -9.72
N LEU A 35 -5.37 -9.79 -8.50
CA LEU A 35 -4.55 -8.69 -7.99
C LEU A 35 -4.23 -8.91 -6.52
N LEU A 36 -2.98 -8.65 -6.09
CA LEU A 36 -2.58 -8.57 -4.69
C LEU A 36 -2.16 -7.15 -4.33
N CYS A 37 -2.63 -6.68 -3.17
CA CYS A 37 -2.34 -5.35 -2.66
C CYS A 37 -1.55 -5.44 -1.36
N PHE A 38 -0.46 -4.67 -1.27
CA PHE A 38 0.41 -4.55 -0.11
C PHE A 38 0.32 -3.15 0.48
N GLY A 39 0.66 -3.00 1.76
CA GLY A 39 0.58 -1.73 2.48
C GLY A 39 1.60 -0.67 2.03
N GLU A 40 1.51 0.51 2.65
CA GLU A 40 2.42 1.63 2.39
C GLU A 40 3.87 1.23 2.72
N ALA A 41 4.80 1.63 1.84
CA ALA A 41 6.23 1.39 1.94
C ALA A 41 6.64 -0.07 2.21
N PHE A 42 5.78 -1.05 1.89
CA PHE A 42 6.01 -2.48 2.18
C PHE A 42 7.37 -2.97 1.68
N LEU A 43 7.83 -2.46 0.54
CA LEU A 43 9.06 -2.93 -0.09
C LEU A 43 10.31 -2.65 0.76
N GLN A 44 10.39 -1.49 1.41
CA GLN A 44 11.52 -1.12 2.28
C GLN A 44 11.20 -1.23 3.77
N GLY A 45 9.91 -1.24 4.14
CA GLY A 45 9.40 -0.97 5.47
C GLY A 45 9.13 0.52 5.66
N PHE A 46 8.13 0.88 6.47
CA PHE A 46 7.71 2.28 6.64
C PHE A 46 8.78 3.09 7.38
N ASP A 47 9.37 2.52 8.43
CA ASP A 47 10.44 3.18 9.22
C ASP A 47 11.85 2.87 8.69
N ALA A 48 11.96 2.66 7.40
CA ALA A 48 13.24 2.38 6.75
C ALA A 48 14.12 3.63 6.60
N LEU A 49 13.54 4.83 6.63
CA LEU A 49 14.24 6.09 6.46
C LEU A 49 14.83 6.59 7.77
N CYS A 50 16.02 7.17 7.71
CA CYS A 50 16.67 7.82 8.84
C CYS A 50 16.72 9.36 8.69
N TRP A 51 16.13 9.89 7.61
CA TRP A 51 16.02 11.31 7.27
C TRP A 51 17.38 11.96 6.92
N ASP A 52 18.35 11.14 6.53
CA ASP A 52 19.59 11.53 5.87
C ASP A 52 19.50 11.08 4.40
N TYR A 53 19.41 12.04 3.49
CA TYR A 53 19.21 11.77 2.07
C TYR A 53 20.30 10.87 1.48
N GLU A 54 21.58 11.06 1.86
CA GLU A 54 22.68 10.26 1.34
C GLU A 54 22.56 8.78 1.75
N ALA A 55 22.08 8.51 2.95
CA ALA A 55 21.78 7.17 3.42
C ALA A 55 20.50 6.61 2.80
N ASP A 56 19.44 7.41 2.78
CA ASP A 56 18.09 6.96 2.40
C ASP A 56 17.95 6.72 0.90
N LYS A 57 18.63 7.50 0.05
CA LYS A 57 18.65 7.25 -1.41
C LYS A 57 19.20 5.86 -1.79
N THR A 58 19.98 5.23 -0.90
CA THR A 58 20.56 3.89 -1.17
C THR A 58 19.53 2.76 -1.03
N ILE A 59 18.50 2.97 -0.20
CA ILE A 59 17.43 1.99 0.01
C ILE A 59 16.19 2.29 -0.84
N ALA A 60 15.97 3.52 -1.22
CA ALA A 60 14.92 3.89 -2.15
C ALA A 60 15.11 3.21 -3.52
N ARG A 61 14.05 3.04 -4.28
CA ARG A 61 14.10 2.37 -5.58
C ARG A 61 13.53 3.25 -6.67
N GLU A 62 14.26 3.32 -7.77
CA GLU A 62 13.73 3.91 -9.00
C GLU A 62 12.67 2.99 -9.61
N LEU A 63 11.72 3.57 -10.29
CA LEU A 63 10.61 2.85 -10.93
C LEU A 63 11.07 1.79 -11.94
N LEU A 64 12.26 1.98 -12.54
CA LEU A 64 12.86 1.04 -13.49
C LEU A 64 14.02 0.24 -12.89
N SER A 65 14.14 0.20 -11.55
CA SER A 65 15.18 -0.58 -10.87
C SER A 65 15.01 -2.10 -11.06
N ASP A 66 16.08 -2.86 -10.82
CA ASP A 66 16.05 -4.33 -10.86
C ASP A 66 15.00 -4.91 -9.91
N THR A 67 14.79 -4.28 -8.75
CA THR A 67 13.77 -4.72 -7.78
C THR A 67 12.37 -4.63 -8.37
N ILE A 68 11.99 -3.50 -8.97
CA ILE A 68 10.68 -3.34 -9.62
C ILE A 68 10.59 -4.23 -10.86
N SER A 69 11.68 -4.37 -11.62
CA SER A 69 11.76 -5.28 -12.78
C SER A 69 11.50 -6.73 -12.37
N GLN A 70 12.02 -7.18 -11.23
CA GLN A 70 11.75 -8.51 -10.71
C GLN A 70 10.27 -8.70 -10.34
N LEU A 71 9.63 -7.70 -9.72
CA LEU A 71 8.18 -7.74 -9.44
C LEU A 71 7.37 -7.82 -10.75
N ARG A 72 7.76 -7.09 -11.79
CA ARG A 72 7.13 -7.17 -13.11
C ARG A 72 7.23 -8.58 -13.70
N ILE A 73 8.40 -9.22 -13.64
CA ILE A 73 8.61 -10.61 -14.07
C ILE A 73 7.67 -11.56 -13.32
N TRP A 74 7.52 -11.39 -12.01
CA TRP A 74 6.64 -12.22 -11.20
C TRP A 74 5.16 -12.05 -11.58
N THR A 75 4.71 -10.87 -12.03
CA THR A 75 3.31 -10.73 -12.49
C THR A 75 3.02 -11.62 -13.70
N ILE A 76 4.00 -11.84 -14.59
CA ILE A 76 3.88 -12.80 -15.70
C ILE A 76 3.94 -14.23 -15.16
N GLN A 77 4.96 -14.53 -14.36
CA GLN A 77 5.24 -15.88 -13.87
C GLN A 77 4.08 -16.48 -13.09
N TYR A 78 3.44 -15.70 -12.22
CA TYR A 78 2.34 -16.17 -11.36
C TYR A 78 0.96 -15.85 -11.93
N GLY A 79 0.86 -15.05 -12.99
CA GLY A 79 -0.40 -14.59 -13.57
C GLY A 79 -1.22 -13.73 -12.61
N ILE A 80 -0.58 -12.97 -11.72
CA ILE A 80 -1.21 -12.11 -10.70
C ILE A 80 -0.61 -10.72 -10.77
N SER A 81 -1.46 -9.71 -10.80
CA SER A 81 -1.06 -8.31 -10.75
C SER A 81 -0.72 -7.87 -9.32
N LEU A 82 0.03 -6.80 -9.17
CA LEU A 82 0.51 -6.29 -7.88
C LEU A 82 0.20 -4.81 -7.71
N ILE A 83 -0.15 -4.42 -6.49
CA ILE A 83 -0.08 -3.06 -5.96
C ILE A 83 0.88 -3.11 -4.77
N VAL A 84 2.00 -2.38 -4.86
CA VAL A 84 3.06 -2.43 -3.83
C VAL A 84 3.46 -1.01 -3.43
N GLY A 85 3.33 -0.71 -2.13
CA GLY A 85 3.88 0.52 -1.54
C GLY A 85 5.40 0.47 -1.43
N TYR A 86 6.08 1.56 -1.79
CA TYR A 86 7.53 1.63 -1.76
C TYR A 86 8.04 3.07 -1.58
N ILE A 87 9.26 3.22 -1.10
CA ILE A 87 10.00 4.48 -1.12
C ILE A 87 10.62 4.62 -2.51
N GLU A 88 10.08 5.57 -3.27
CA GLU A 88 10.52 5.86 -4.63
C GLU A 88 11.66 6.87 -4.61
N LYS A 89 12.72 6.61 -5.40
CA LYS A 89 13.69 7.59 -5.82
C LYS A 89 13.38 8.03 -7.24
N PHE A 90 13.21 9.32 -7.44
CA PHE A 90 13.08 9.92 -8.76
C PHE A 90 13.96 11.17 -8.84
N GLU A 91 14.95 11.15 -9.71
CA GLU A 91 16.02 12.15 -9.73
C GLU A 91 16.69 12.25 -8.34
N GLU A 92 16.81 13.46 -7.80
CA GLU A 92 17.36 13.73 -6.47
C GLU A 92 16.26 13.84 -5.39
N LYS A 93 15.12 13.14 -5.58
CA LYS A 93 13.96 13.22 -4.67
C LYS A 93 13.48 11.86 -4.23
N LEU A 94 12.93 11.82 -3.03
CA LEU A 94 12.30 10.65 -2.43
C LEU A 94 10.81 10.91 -2.21
N TYR A 95 10.00 9.87 -2.45
CA TYR A 95 8.54 9.91 -2.30
C TYR A 95 8.05 8.63 -1.61
N SER A 96 6.99 8.73 -0.81
CA SER A 96 6.17 7.57 -0.50
C SER A 96 5.27 7.30 -1.71
N SER A 97 5.44 6.13 -2.33
CA SER A 97 4.81 5.81 -3.61
C SER A 97 4.16 4.44 -3.60
N CYS A 98 3.29 4.21 -4.58
CA CYS A 98 2.67 2.91 -4.80
C CYS A 98 2.63 2.61 -6.29
N VAL A 99 3.18 1.45 -6.68
CA VAL A 99 3.22 1.00 -8.07
C VAL A 99 2.18 -0.07 -8.34
N VAL A 100 1.52 0.03 -9.49
CA VAL A 100 0.58 -0.97 -10.02
C VAL A 100 1.25 -1.68 -11.18
N LEU A 101 1.43 -3.00 -11.04
CA LEU A 101 2.11 -3.86 -12.00
C LEU A 101 1.15 -4.94 -12.51
N SER A 102 1.10 -5.14 -13.82
CA SER A 102 0.27 -6.19 -14.41
C SER A 102 0.91 -6.72 -15.70
N ASN A 103 0.95 -8.02 -15.83
CA ASN A 103 1.45 -8.71 -17.03
C ASN A 103 2.81 -8.17 -17.54
N GLY A 104 3.73 -7.92 -16.60
CA GLY A 104 5.06 -7.39 -16.89
C GLY A 104 5.13 -5.89 -17.15
N GLU A 105 4.01 -5.17 -17.09
CA GLU A 105 3.94 -3.74 -17.36
C GLU A 105 3.66 -2.93 -16.09
N ILE A 106 4.13 -1.67 -16.10
CA ILE A 106 3.76 -0.67 -15.10
C ILE A 106 2.49 0.00 -15.60
N LEU A 107 1.35 -0.28 -14.94
CA LEU A 107 0.09 0.34 -15.31
C LEU A 107 -0.05 1.74 -14.73
N TYR A 108 0.45 1.95 -13.51
CA TYR A 108 0.33 3.21 -12.81
C TYR A 108 1.40 3.32 -11.73
N ASN A 109 1.88 4.53 -11.47
CA ASN A 109 2.72 4.85 -10.33
C ASN A 109 2.14 6.08 -9.63
N TYR A 110 1.75 5.91 -8.37
CA TYR A 110 1.15 6.95 -7.55
C TYR A 110 2.15 7.42 -6.50
N ARG A 111 2.28 8.74 -6.31
CA ARG A 111 3.05 9.37 -5.24
C ARG A 111 2.09 10.00 -4.25
N ARG A 112 2.21 9.65 -2.98
CA ARG A 112 1.43 10.19 -1.87
C ARG A 112 1.46 11.72 -1.88
N ILE A 113 0.30 12.35 -1.73
CA ILE A 113 0.16 13.82 -1.76
C ILE A 113 0.04 14.42 -0.36
N SER A 114 -0.34 13.62 0.64
CA SER A 114 -0.40 14.04 2.04
C SER A 114 1.00 14.03 2.67
N LYS A 115 1.18 14.93 3.62
CA LYS A 115 2.52 15.21 4.18
C LYS A 115 2.99 14.20 5.22
N GLY A 116 2.10 13.51 5.92
CA GLY A 116 2.38 12.72 7.13
C GLY A 116 3.24 11.46 6.97
N TRP A 117 3.99 11.30 5.87
CA TRP A 117 4.89 10.17 5.67
C TRP A 117 6.34 10.47 6.06
N LYS A 118 6.67 11.74 6.33
CA LYS A 118 8.01 12.21 6.63
C LYS A 118 8.05 13.08 7.92
N GLU A 119 9.23 13.18 8.51
CA GLU A 119 9.47 14.00 9.70
C GLU A 119 9.85 15.44 9.30
N PHE A 120 8.89 16.35 9.36
CA PHE A 120 9.06 17.73 8.87
C PHE A 120 10.14 18.53 9.54
N SER A 121 10.43 18.22 10.82
CA SER A 121 11.40 18.98 11.61
C SER A 121 12.83 18.76 11.16
N ILE A 122 13.11 17.67 10.44
CA ILE A 122 14.47 17.26 10.07
C ILE A 122 14.64 16.92 8.59
N THR A 123 13.56 16.77 7.82
CA THR A 123 13.63 16.49 6.38
C THR A 123 13.87 17.77 5.58
N ASP A 124 14.66 17.65 4.53
CA ASP A 124 14.96 18.72 3.59
C ASP A 124 14.13 18.60 2.28
N SER A 125 14.49 19.36 1.26
CA SER A 125 13.79 19.41 -0.03
C SER A 125 13.91 18.16 -0.88
N HIS A 126 14.70 17.16 -0.48
CA HIS A 126 14.76 15.88 -1.18
C HIS A 126 13.52 15.00 -0.89
N TYR A 127 12.87 15.20 0.26
CA TYR A 127 11.67 14.43 0.64
C TYR A 127 10.41 15.17 0.20
N CYS A 128 9.73 14.64 -0.82
CA CYS A 128 8.66 15.34 -1.52
C CYS A 128 7.33 14.60 -1.52
N GLU A 129 6.25 15.36 -1.64
CA GLU A 129 4.92 14.86 -1.92
C GLU A 129 4.66 14.84 -3.43
N GLY A 130 3.78 13.93 -3.86
CA GLY A 130 3.14 13.99 -5.17
C GLY A 130 2.21 15.20 -5.30
N ASN A 131 1.70 15.43 -6.48
CA ASN A 131 0.78 16.55 -6.76
C ASN A 131 -0.47 16.15 -7.54
N GLN A 132 -0.57 14.89 -7.94
CA GLN A 132 -1.65 14.40 -8.79
C GLN A 132 -2.35 13.22 -8.16
N THR A 133 -3.66 13.17 -8.36
CA THR A 133 -4.50 12.01 -8.10
C THR A 133 -5.15 11.62 -9.41
N SER A 134 -5.14 10.34 -9.75
CA SER A 134 -5.86 9.85 -10.92
C SER A 134 -6.30 8.42 -10.71
N ALA A 135 -7.40 8.07 -11.37
CA ALA A 135 -7.82 6.70 -11.47
C ALA A 135 -6.95 5.95 -12.51
N PHE A 136 -6.88 4.64 -12.35
CA PHE A 136 -6.32 3.74 -13.34
C PHE A 136 -7.33 2.63 -13.68
N ARG A 137 -7.17 1.98 -14.83
CA ARG A 137 -8.05 0.89 -15.23
C ARG A 137 -7.37 -0.45 -15.07
N PHE A 138 -8.10 -1.37 -14.44
CA PHE A 138 -7.69 -2.75 -14.27
C PHE A 138 -8.86 -3.69 -14.54
N HIS A 139 -8.71 -4.63 -15.48
CA HIS A 139 -9.76 -5.56 -15.93
C HIS A 139 -11.09 -4.85 -16.28
N GLY A 140 -10.98 -3.69 -16.92
CA GLY A 140 -12.15 -2.90 -17.35
C GLY A 140 -12.81 -2.06 -16.26
N LYS A 141 -12.39 -2.20 -14.99
CA LYS A 141 -12.87 -1.39 -13.87
C LYS A 141 -11.95 -0.19 -13.62
N GLU A 142 -12.55 0.92 -13.28
CA GLU A 142 -11.82 2.11 -12.81
C GLU A 142 -11.57 1.97 -11.31
N MET A 143 -10.33 2.22 -10.90
CA MET A 143 -9.87 2.12 -9.52
C MET A 143 -9.13 3.39 -9.13
N THR A 144 -9.35 3.86 -7.93
CA THR A 144 -8.60 4.97 -7.34
C THR A 144 -7.62 4.44 -6.29
N LEU A 145 -6.45 5.05 -6.21
CA LEU A 145 -5.41 4.70 -5.25
C LEU A 145 -5.13 5.90 -4.35
N ALA A 146 -5.20 5.70 -3.04
CA ALA A 146 -4.78 6.67 -2.02
C ALA A 146 -3.78 6.01 -1.08
N LEU A 147 -2.82 6.74 -0.55
CA LEU A 147 -1.87 6.24 0.44
C LEU A 147 -2.13 6.88 1.81
N CYS A 148 -2.39 6.05 2.80
CA CYS A 148 -2.43 6.37 4.23
C CYS A 148 -3.13 7.71 4.54
N GLY A 149 -2.38 8.75 4.89
CA GLY A 149 -2.87 10.08 5.24
C GLY A 149 -3.58 10.85 4.13
N ASP A 150 -3.54 10.37 2.89
CA ASP A 150 -4.21 11.04 1.77
C ASP A 150 -5.71 11.21 1.99
N LEU A 151 -6.38 10.17 2.51
CA LEU A 151 -7.82 10.26 2.79
C LEU A 151 -8.12 11.16 3.99
N TRP A 152 -7.18 11.32 4.92
CA TRP A 152 -7.35 12.22 6.06
C TRP A 152 -7.18 13.69 5.68
N GLU A 153 -6.18 14.00 4.84
CA GLU A 153 -5.88 15.38 4.45
C GLU A 153 -6.76 15.87 3.28
N PHE A 154 -7.08 14.97 2.32
CA PHE A 154 -7.69 15.34 1.05
C PHE A 154 -8.80 14.37 0.59
N PRO A 155 -9.80 14.01 1.42
CA PRO A 155 -10.78 12.98 1.06
C PRO A 155 -11.53 13.30 -0.24
N ASP A 156 -11.85 14.57 -0.49
CA ASP A 156 -12.56 15.01 -1.70
C ASP A 156 -11.79 14.77 -3.02
N ARG A 157 -10.47 14.63 -2.94
CA ARG A 157 -9.63 14.37 -4.12
C ARG A 157 -9.61 12.89 -4.52
N PHE A 158 -10.10 12.00 -3.65
CA PHE A 158 -10.09 10.54 -3.83
C PHE A 158 -11.48 9.95 -3.99
N LYS A 159 -12.51 10.78 -4.23
CA LYS A 159 -13.84 10.27 -4.49
C LYS A 159 -13.83 9.34 -5.69
N ALA A 160 -14.26 8.12 -5.48
CA ALA A 160 -14.26 7.05 -6.48
C ALA A 160 -15.68 6.48 -6.62
N ASP A 161 -16.16 6.38 -7.86
CA ASP A 161 -17.49 5.85 -8.16
C ASP A 161 -17.55 4.32 -8.00
N GLN A 162 -16.40 3.61 -8.04
CA GLN A 162 -16.37 2.16 -8.03
C GLN A 162 -15.57 1.60 -6.86
N LEU A 163 -14.26 1.72 -6.88
CA LEU A 163 -13.37 1.05 -5.93
C LEU A 163 -12.18 1.93 -5.58
N LEU A 164 -11.92 2.05 -4.29
CA LEU A 164 -10.71 2.69 -3.78
C LEU A 164 -9.81 1.66 -3.10
N ILE A 165 -8.53 1.64 -3.48
CA ILE A 165 -7.48 0.88 -2.82
C ILE A 165 -6.71 1.83 -1.90
N TRP A 166 -6.60 1.46 -0.63
CA TRP A 166 -6.01 2.30 0.42
C TRP A 166 -4.88 1.59 1.16
N PRO A 167 -3.67 1.49 0.60
CA PRO A 167 -2.50 1.04 1.31
C PRO A 167 -2.16 2.00 2.45
N VAL A 168 -1.98 1.47 3.64
CA VAL A 168 -1.65 2.24 4.85
C VAL A 168 -0.46 1.61 5.59
N TYR A 169 0.13 2.37 6.51
CA TYR A 169 0.91 1.88 7.64
C TYR A 169 0.35 2.51 8.90
N VAL A 170 -0.33 1.72 9.72
CA VAL A 170 -1.00 2.17 10.95
C VAL A 170 -0.61 1.25 12.09
N ASN A 171 0.15 1.76 13.04
CA ASN A 171 0.72 1.00 14.16
C ASN A 171 -0.06 1.18 15.47
N TYR A 172 -1.36 1.41 15.39
CA TYR A 172 -2.20 1.39 16.58
C TYR A 172 -2.16 0.03 17.27
N THR A 173 -2.27 0.06 18.59
CA THR A 173 -2.50 -1.15 19.40
C THR A 173 -3.87 -1.74 19.07
N VAL A 174 -4.06 -3.02 19.36
CA VAL A 174 -5.37 -3.67 19.19
C VAL A 174 -6.44 -2.98 20.04
N GLU A 175 -6.06 -2.49 21.23
CA GLU A 175 -6.96 -1.74 22.11
C GLU A 175 -7.42 -0.41 21.47
N GLU A 176 -6.51 0.36 20.88
CA GLU A 176 -6.86 1.61 20.15
C GLU A 176 -7.79 1.33 18.97
N TRP A 177 -7.56 0.24 18.23
CA TRP A 177 -8.47 -0.18 17.17
C TRP A 177 -9.88 -0.47 17.70
N ASP A 178 -9.99 -1.15 18.84
CA ASP A 178 -11.27 -1.52 19.45
C ASP A 178 -11.95 -0.32 20.15
N GLN A 179 -11.20 0.69 20.58
CA GLN A 179 -11.72 1.90 21.26
C GLN A 179 -12.22 3.00 20.33
N GLY A 180 -12.22 2.78 19.00
CA GLY A 180 -12.82 3.71 18.05
C GLY A 180 -12.01 3.97 16.78
N ALA A 181 -10.72 3.63 16.73
CA ALA A 181 -9.93 3.87 15.54
C ALA A 181 -10.52 3.16 14.30
N LEU A 182 -11.10 1.96 14.47
CA LEU A 182 -11.76 1.25 13.37
C LEU A 182 -12.97 2.03 12.84
N ASP A 183 -13.78 2.62 13.73
CA ASP A 183 -14.94 3.41 13.36
C ASP A 183 -14.52 4.70 12.62
N ASP A 184 -13.44 5.34 13.07
CA ASP A 184 -12.88 6.52 12.41
C ASP A 184 -12.38 6.18 10.99
N TYR A 185 -11.66 5.06 10.83
CA TYR A 185 -11.22 4.60 9.51
C TYR A 185 -12.39 4.21 8.60
N ALA A 186 -13.41 3.57 9.14
CA ALA A 186 -14.63 3.22 8.42
C ALA A 186 -15.39 4.47 7.96
N ALA A 187 -15.52 5.48 8.83
CA ALA A 187 -16.12 6.76 8.49
C ALA A 187 -15.32 7.50 7.42
N GLN A 188 -13.98 7.50 7.53
CA GLN A 188 -13.10 8.13 6.54
C GLN A 188 -13.18 7.44 5.17
N ALA A 189 -13.23 6.10 5.15
CA ALA A 189 -13.44 5.34 3.92
C ALA A 189 -14.76 5.72 3.22
N ALA A 190 -15.84 5.90 3.98
CA ALA A 190 -17.15 6.28 3.46
C ALA A 190 -17.20 7.65 2.77
N LEU A 191 -16.28 8.56 3.11
CA LEU A 191 -16.18 9.86 2.44
C LEU A 191 -15.63 9.74 1.00
N ALA A 192 -14.89 8.68 0.71
CA ALA A 192 -14.17 8.52 -0.55
C ALA A 192 -14.87 7.58 -1.54
N ALA A 193 -15.39 6.43 -1.08
CA ALA A 193 -16.03 5.46 -1.97
C ALA A 193 -16.98 4.52 -1.20
N ASP A 194 -17.90 3.89 -1.94
CA ASP A 194 -18.74 2.82 -1.38
C ASP A 194 -17.93 1.57 -1.06
N ASP A 195 -16.94 1.21 -1.91
CA ASP A 195 -16.06 0.06 -1.72
C ASP A 195 -14.61 0.52 -1.51
N VAL A 196 -14.06 0.25 -0.32
CA VAL A 196 -12.69 0.61 0.05
C VAL A 196 -11.93 -0.60 0.57
N LEU A 197 -10.79 -0.89 -0.02
CA LEU A 197 -9.87 -1.93 0.42
C LEU A 197 -8.68 -1.28 1.13
N MET A 198 -8.64 -1.38 2.45
CA MET A 198 -7.53 -0.89 3.27
C MET A 198 -6.53 -2.03 3.53
N ILE A 199 -5.27 -1.81 3.27
CA ILE A 199 -4.22 -2.80 3.40
C ILE A 199 -3.17 -2.31 4.38
N ASN A 200 -3.01 -3.02 5.52
CA ASN A 200 -2.04 -2.70 6.55
C ASN A 200 -1.08 -3.88 6.76
N PRO A 201 0.24 -3.68 6.67
CA PRO A 201 1.22 -4.75 6.89
C PRO A 201 1.38 -5.04 8.38
N ILE A 202 2.05 -6.15 8.69
CA ILE A 202 2.54 -6.43 10.05
C ILE A 202 4.00 -5.97 10.13
N ASP A 203 4.37 -5.33 11.24
CA ASP A 203 5.76 -5.03 11.57
C ASP A 203 6.04 -5.42 13.04
N ARG A 204 7.30 -5.63 13.37
CA ARG A 204 7.71 -6.01 14.73
C ARG A 204 8.55 -4.93 15.41
N GLU A 205 9.13 -4.03 14.65
CA GLU A 205 10.00 -2.94 15.14
C GLU A 205 9.87 -1.69 14.25
N PRO A 206 9.01 -0.73 14.61
CA PRO A 206 8.03 -0.73 15.70
C PRO A 206 6.89 -1.73 15.45
N VAL A 207 6.15 -2.07 16.51
CA VAL A 207 5.06 -3.02 16.40
C VAL A 207 3.91 -2.41 15.59
N ASN A 208 3.53 -3.10 14.52
CA ASN A 208 2.30 -2.88 13.77
C ASN A 208 1.52 -4.19 13.72
N HIS A 209 0.31 -4.19 14.25
CA HIS A 209 -0.52 -5.37 14.41
C HIS A 209 -1.22 -5.81 13.11
N GLY A 210 -1.00 -5.13 11.98
CA GLY A 210 -1.68 -5.42 10.72
C GLY A 210 -3.15 -5.00 10.74
N GLY A 211 -4.03 -5.89 10.25
CA GLY A 211 -5.46 -5.60 10.15
C GLY A 211 -5.81 -4.92 8.82
N SER A 212 -5.95 -5.73 7.76
CA SER A 212 -6.50 -5.24 6.49
C SER A 212 -8.01 -5.41 6.49
N PHE A 213 -8.71 -4.45 5.87
CA PHE A 213 -10.18 -4.38 5.89
C PHE A 213 -10.75 -4.17 4.50
N TYR A 214 -11.90 -4.78 4.26
CA TYR A 214 -12.83 -4.37 3.22
C TYR A 214 -13.97 -3.60 3.86
N PHE A 215 -14.09 -2.31 3.53
CA PHE A 215 -15.21 -1.47 3.90
C PHE A 215 -16.21 -1.37 2.75
N HIS A 216 -17.47 -1.62 3.04
CA HIS A 216 -18.59 -1.35 2.13
C HIS A 216 -19.50 -0.32 2.77
N LYS A 217 -19.67 0.84 2.14
CA LYS A 217 -20.46 1.99 2.64
C LYS A 217 -20.09 2.35 4.09
N GLY A 218 -18.79 2.42 4.38
CA GLY A 218 -18.28 2.74 5.70
C GLY A 218 -18.50 1.66 6.76
N GLN A 219 -18.79 0.42 6.37
CA GLN A 219 -18.91 -0.69 7.31
C GLN A 219 -17.83 -1.74 7.02
N PRO A 220 -17.09 -2.22 8.03
CA PRO A 220 -16.12 -3.30 7.85
C PRO A 220 -16.86 -4.62 7.61
N VAL A 221 -16.88 -5.09 6.36
CA VAL A 221 -17.61 -6.32 5.97
C VAL A 221 -16.69 -7.56 5.96
N ALA A 222 -15.38 -7.37 5.84
CA ALA A 222 -14.40 -8.44 5.97
C ALA A 222 -13.07 -7.87 6.48
N LYS A 223 -12.31 -8.68 7.23
CA LYS A 223 -11.01 -8.27 7.76
C LYS A 223 -10.04 -9.45 7.93
N ILE A 224 -8.74 -9.15 7.92
CA ILE A 224 -7.71 -10.02 8.50
C ILE A 224 -7.60 -9.65 9.97
N PRO A 225 -7.69 -10.61 10.90
CA PRO A 225 -7.50 -10.34 12.34
C PRO A 225 -6.13 -9.73 12.63
N PHE A 226 -6.06 -8.87 13.64
CA PHE A 226 -4.80 -8.32 14.13
C PHE A 226 -3.84 -9.42 14.56
N ASP A 227 -2.54 -9.17 14.44
CA ASP A 227 -1.44 -10.12 14.74
C ASP A 227 -1.47 -11.42 13.91
N LYS A 228 -2.27 -11.47 12.85
CA LYS A 228 -2.34 -12.63 11.97
C LYS A 228 -1.84 -12.27 10.58
N GLU A 229 -0.81 -12.98 10.14
CA GLU A 229 -0.46 -12.99 8.73
C GLU A 229 -1.56 -13.68 7.92
N GLY A 230 -1.93 -13.06 6.81
CA GLY A 230 -2.97 -13.62 5.96
C GLY A 230 -3.16 -12.86 4.65
N ILE A 231 -3.96 -13.45 3.80
CA ILE A 231 -4.44 -12.84 2.56
C ILE A 231 -5.97 -12.93 2.58
N LEU A 232 -6.63 -11.79 2.63
CA LEU A 232 -8.07 -11.69 2.49
C LEU A 232 -8.40 -11.52 1.01
N ILE A 233 -9.00 -12.52 0.40
CA ILE A 233 -9.45 -12.44 -0.99
C ILE A 233 -10.91 -11.97 -0.99
N VAL A 234 -11.15 -10.83 -1.63
CA VAL A 234 -12.49 -10.25 -1.82
C VAL A 234 -12.87 -10.31 -3.31
N GLU A 235 -14.12 -10.57 -3.58
CA GLU A 235 -14.66 -10.57 -4.94
C GLU A 235 -15.40 -9.26 -5.18
N ILE A 236 -14.90 -8.48 -6.14
CA ILE A 236 -15.50 -7.21 -6.56
C ILE A 236 -16.25 -7.46 -7.87
N SER A 237 -17.56 -7.31 -7.80
CA SER A 237 -18.52 -7.53 -8.90
C SER A 237 -18.38 -6.51 -10.03
#